data_3404bb628d035be5a6c709cde739c9b0
#
_entry.id   3404bb628d035be5a6c709cde739c9b0
#
_cell.length_a   1.000
_cell.length_b   1.000
_cell.length_c   1.000
_cell.angle_alpha   90.00
_cell.angle_beta   90.00
_cell.angle_gamma   90.00
#
_symmetry.space_group_name_H-M   'P 1'
#
loop_
_entity.id
_entity.type
_entity.pdbx_description
1 polymer ?
#
loop_
_entity_poly.entity_id
_entity_poly.type
_entity_poly.pdbx_seq_one_letter_code
_entity_poly.pdbx_strand_id
1 'polypeptide(L)'
;MITRSPHRRQVLTRAAALMILPRALVTAALADGAQTVTIDVFSASGDNLGSATKPKVIKTDAQWRAQLTPIQYAIARQAGTEVPFKNLYDENHADGLYRCICCDNALFDSRTK
;
A
#
# COMPACT_ATOMS: atom_id res chain seq x y z
N MET A 1 75.40 39.94 -7.33
CA MET A 1 75.52 38.56 -7.81
C MET A 1 74.20 37.83 -7.50
N ILE A 2 73.48 37.49 -8.54
CA ILE A 2 72.08 37.00 -8.46
C ILE A 2 72.15 35.50 -8.65
N THR A 3 71.73 34.70 -7.68
CA THR A 3 71.57 33.27 -7.81
C THR A 3 70.05 32.89 -7.84
N ARG A 4 69.60 32.41 -8.96
CA ARG A 4 68.26 31.93 -9.19
C ARG A 4 68.10 30.56 -8.56
N SER A 5 67.00 30.40 -7.75
CA SER A 5 66.49 29.12 -7.31
C SER A 5 65.54 28.51 -8.38
N PRO A 6 65.64 27.22 -8.68
CA PRO A 6 64.69 26.59 -9.58
C PRO A 6 63.45 26.14 -8.83
N HIS A 7 62.29 26.58 -9.31
CA HIS A 7 61.00 26.12 -8.84
C HIS A 7 60.76 24.66 -9.22
N ARG A 8 60.71 23.82 -8.21
CA ARG A 8 60.22 22.44 -8.33
C ARG A 8 58.70 22.46 -8.41
N ARG A 9 58.20 22.21 -9.61
CA ARG A 9 56.73 21.96 -9.80
C ARG A 9 56.40 20.57 -9.25
N GLN A 10 55.72 20.54 -8.10
CA GLN A 10 55.08 19.31 -7.61
C GLN A 10 53.80 19.09 -8.40
N VAL A 11 53.79 18.03 -9.19
CA VAL A 11 52.59 17.51 -9.87
C VAL A 11 51.83 16.69 -8.84
N LEU A 12 50.73 17.27 -8.30
CA LEU A 12 49.79 16.56 -7.45
C LEU A 12 48.96 15.65 -8.33
N THR A 13 49.32 14.38 -8.38
CA THR A 13 48.44 13.32 -8.93
C THR A 13 47.28 13.08 -7.95
N ARG A 14 46.13 13.59 -8.27
CA ARG A 14 44.88 13.26 -7.58
C ARG A 14 44.50 11.82 -7.95
N ALA A 15 44.77 10.87 -7.07
CA ALA A 15 44.17 9.55 -7.12
C ALA A 15 42.69 9.68 -6.73
N ALA A 16 41.82 9.57 -7.68
CA ALA A 16 40.39 9.44 -7.45
C ALA A 16 40.14 8.01 -6.91
N ALA A 17 40.00 7.89 -5.61
CA ALA A 17 39.51 6.66 -5.00
C ALA A 17 38.01 6.51 -5.31
N LEU A 18 37.72 5.63 -6.28
CA LEU A 18 36.35 5.21 -6.59
C LEU A 18 35.85 4.35 -5.42
N MET A 19 35.11 4.96 -4.49
CA MET A 19 34.40 4.22 -3.46
C MET A 19 33.27 3.44 -4.10
N ILE A 20 33.50 2.18 -4.35
CA ILE A 20 32.46 1.21 -4.68
C ILE A 20 31.72 0.92 -3.38
N LEU A 21 30.58 1.60 -3.16
CA LEU A 21 29.63 1.21 -2.12
C LEU A 21 29.12 -0.18 -2.46
N PRO A 22 29.16 -1.14 -1.54
CA PRO A 22 28.49 -2.39 -1.73
C PRO A 22 26.97 -2.08 -1.83
N ARG A 23 26.41 -2.36 -2.98
CA ARG A 23 24.94 -2.44 -3.15
C ARG A 23 24.48 -3.53 -2.18
N ALA A 24 24.03 -3.14 -1.00
CA ALA A 24 23.29 -4.03 -0.14
C ALA A 24 22.12 -4.55 -0.99
N LEU A 25 22.20 -5.80 -1.37
CA LEU A 25 21.05 -6.57 -1.87
C LEU A 25 20.04 -6.55 -0.73
N VAL A 26 19.10 -5.63 -0.80
CA VAL A 26 17.86 -5.74 -0.06
C VAL A 26 17.15 -6.91 -0.71
N THR A 27 17.46 -8.10 -0.23
CA THR A 27 16.61 -9.25 -0.43
C THR A 27 15.32 -8.91 0.30
N ALA A 28 14.37 -8.35 -0.45
CA ALA A 28 12.99 -8.37 -0.02
C ALA A 28 12.68 -9.83 0.26
N ALA A 29 12.60 -10.19 1.54
CA ALA A 29 12.05 -11.45 1.95
C ALA A 29 10.69 -11.53 1.28
N LEU A 30 10.57 -12.39 0.27
CA LEU A 30 9.30 -12.78 -0.28
C LEU A 30 8.57 -13.47 0.87
N ALA A 31 7.81 -12.70 1.59
CA ALA A 31 6.98 -13.18 2.66
C ALA A 31 6.07 -14.25 2.08
N ASP A 32 6.33 -15.45 2.58
CA ASP A 32 5.37 -16.49 2.85
C ASP A 32 4.14 -16.51 1.92
N GLY A 33 4.10 -17.50 1.05
CA GLY A 33 3.09 -17.86 0.07
C GLY A 33 1.92 -16.90 -0.08
N ALA A 34 1.98 -16.05 -1.08
CA ALA A 34 0.90 -15.10 -1.36
C ALA A 34 -0.42 -15.85 -1.46
N GLN A 35 -1.18 -15.88 -0.37
CA GLN A 35 -2.50 -16.48 -0.35
C GLN A 35 -3.37 -15.73 -1.36
N THR A 36 -3.94 -16.45 -2.30
CA THR A 36 -4.87 -15.90 -3.28
C THR A 36 -6.30 -16.33 -2.97
N VAL A 37 -7.26 -15.52 -3.41
CA VAL A 37 -8.68 -15.83 -3.34
C VAL A 37 -9.30 -15.58 -4.72
N THR A 38 -10.24 -16.43 -5.10
CA THR A 38 -11.05 -16.21 -6.30
C THR A 38 -12.34 -15.52 -5.89
N ILE A 39 -12.62 -14.39 -6.51
CA ILE A 39 -13.80 -13.56 -6.23
C ILE A 39 -14.45 -13.16 -7.54
N ASP A 40 -15.75 -12.92 -7.53
CA ASP A 40 -16.43 -12.28 -8.64
C ASP A 40 -16.15 -10.78 -8.63
N VAL A 41 -15.84 -10.26 -9.81
CA VAL A 41 -15.48 -8.86 -10.01
C VAL A 41 -16.64 -8.15 -10.68
N PHE A 42 -16.94 -6.95 -10.22
CA PHE A 42 -18.02 -6.13 -10.75
C PHE A 42 -17.50 -4.78 -11.24
N SER A 43 -18.10 -4.26 -12.31
CA SER A 43 -17.88 -2.89 -12.78
C SER A 43 -18.41 -1.87 -11.78
N ALA A 44 -18.14 -0.59 -12.00
CA ALA A 44 -18.73 0.48 -11.19
C ALA A 44 -20.25 0.56 -11.34
N SER A 45 -20.79 0.11 -12.49
CA SER A 45 -22.22 0.01 -12.78
C SER A 45 -22.90 -1.23 -12.19
N GLY A 46 -22.14 -2.14 -11.56
CA GLY A 46 -22.67 -3.37 -10.96
C GLY A 46 -22.75 -4.56 -11.92
N ASP A 47 -22.17 -4.46 -13.13
CA ASP A 47 -22.16 -5.58 -14.07
C ASP A 47 -21.12 -6.61 -13.66
N ASN A 48 -21.48 -7.87 -13.69
CA ASN A 48 -20.55 -8.96 -13.38
C ASN A 48 -19.53 -9.11 -14.51
N LEU A 49 -18.25 -8.95 -14.18
CA LEU A 49 -17.12 -9.08 -15.10
C LEU A 49 -16.49 -10.48 -15.06
N GLY A 50 -17.10 -11.41 -14.33
CA GLY A 50 -16.58 -12.75 -14.12
C GLY A 50 -15.70 -12.89 -12.90
N SER A 51 -15.15 -14.08 -12.70
CA SER A 51 -14.31 -14.41 -11.57
C SER A 51 -12.84 -14.07 -11.85
N ALA A 52 -12.15 -13.50 -10.86
CA ALA A 52 -10.73 -13.21 -10.91
C ALA A 52 -10.02 -13.70 -9.64
N THR A 53 -8.82 -14.24 -9.82
CA THR A 53 -7.94 -14.58 -8.70
C THR A 53 -7.13 -13.35 -8.28
N LYS A 54 -7.26 -12.97 -7.02
CA LYS A 54 -6.57 -11.80 -6.45
C LYS A 54 -5.78 -12.17 -5.21
N PRO A 55 -4.70 -11.44 -4.90
CA PRO A 55 -4.02 -11.60 -3.63
C PRO A 55 -4.97 -11.34 -2.46
N LYS A 56 -4.93 -12.18 -1.45
CA LYS A 56 -5.64 -11.94 -0.20
C LYS A 56 -5.09 -10.70 0.49
N VAL A 57 -5.96 -9.80 0.92
CA VAL A 57 -5.56 -8.60 1.65
C VAL A 57 -5.19 -8.98 3.09
N ILE A 58 -3.89 -9.05 3.37
CA ILE A 58 -3.35 -9.33 4.70
C ILE A 58 -2.60 -8.11 5.17
N LYS A 59 -3.00 -7.55 6.31
CA LYS A 59 -2.37 -6.37 6.92
C LYS A 59 -2.21 -6.59 8.41
N THR A 60 -1.18 -5.98 8.98
CA THR A 60 -0.99 -5.93 10.42
C THR A 60 -2.03 -5.04 11.08
N ASP A 61 -2.22 -5.18 12.39
CA ASP A 61 -3.14 -4.35 13.16
C ASP A 61 -2.81 -2.85 13.04
N ALA A 62 -1.52 -2.51 13.08
CA ALA A 62 -1.06 -1.13 12.89
C ALA A 62 -1.42 -0.57 11.50
N GLN A 63 -1.30 -1.38 10.43
CA GLN A 63 -1.69 -0.98 9.08
C GLN A 63 -3.20 -0.77 8.95
N TRP A 64 -4.01 -1.61 9.60
CA TRP A 64 -5.45 -1.42 9.63
C TRP A 64 -5.85 -0.15 10.36
N ARG A 65 -5.24 0.14 11.52
CA ARG A 65 -5.47 1.38 12.28
C ARG A 65 -5.05 2.64 11.52
N ALA A 66 -4.03 2.54 10.69
CA ALA A 66 -3.61 3.66 9.84
C ALA A 66 -4.55 3.91 8.65
N GLN A 67 -5.24 2.86 8.17
CA GLN A 67 -6.16 2.94 7.03
C GLN A 67 -7.57 3.35 7.44
N LEU A 68 -8.05 2.86 8.58
CA LEU A 68 -9.44 2.97 9.03
C LEU A 68 -9.57 4.03 10.12
N THR A 69 -10.70 4.70 10.18
CA THR A 69 -11.03 5.51 11.36
C THR A 69 -11.22 4.61 12.59
N PRO A 70 -11.13 5.14 13.82
CA PRO A 70 -11.32 4.32 15.03
C PRO A 70 -12.64 3.54 15.05
N ILE A 71 -13.73 4.15 14.61
CA ILE A 71 -15.05 3.48 14.54
C ILE A 71 -15.08 2.38 13.48
N GLN A 72 -14.53 2.65 12.29
CA GLN A 72 -14.43 1.66 11.21
C GLN A 72 -13.56 0.46 11.61
N TYR A 73 -12.46 0.74 12.32
CA TYR A 73 -11.61 -0.31 12.85
C TYR A 73 -12.33 -1.17 13.88
N ALA A 74 -13.00 -0.56 14.84
CA ALA A 74 -13.77 -1.28 15.85
C ALA A 74 -14.83 -2.21 15.21
N ILE A 75 -15.56 -1.71 14.21
CA ILE A 75 -16.60 -2.48 13.53
C ILE A 75 -15.99 -3.57 12.65
N ALA A 76 -15.07 -3.22 11.77
CA ALA A 76 -14.58 -4.15 10.74
C ALA A 76 -13.55 -5.15 11.25
N ARG A 77 -12.83 -4.86 12.35
CA ARG A 77 -11.71 -5.67 12.84
C ARG A 77 -11.86 -6.18 14.27
N GLN A 78 -12.77 -5.60 15.05
CA GLN A 78 -12.99 -5.97 16.46
C GLN A 78 -14.42 -6.46 16.74
N ALA A 79 -15.16 -6.84 15.67
CA ALA A 79 -16.55 -7.31 15.76
C ALA A 79 -17.49 -6.31 16.48
N GLY A 80 -17.19 -5.01 16.36
CA GLY A 80 -18.05 -3.95 16.89
C GLY A 80 -19.32 -3.78 16.08
N THR A 81 -20.26 -3.04 16.65
CA THR A 81 -21.54 -2.67 16.02
C THR A 81 -21.66 -1.16 15.97
N GLU A 82 -22.20 -0.62 14.90
CA GLU A 82 -22.54 0.80 14.81
C GLU A 82 -23.68 1.17 15.74
N VAL A 83 -23.64 2.41 16.20
CA VAL A 83 -24.77 2.96 16.98
C VAL A 83 -25.99 3.06 16.05
N PRO A 84 -27.16 2.54 16.44
CA PRO A 84 -28.36 2.62 15.64
C PRO A 84 -28.69 4.05 15.22
N PHE A 85 -29.10 4.24 13.97
CA PHE A 85 -29.55 5.54 13.41
C PHE A 85 -28.50 6.66 13.45
N LYS A 86 -27.21 6.34 13.51
CA LYS A 86 -26.11 7.32 13.59
C LYS A 86 -24.94 7.04 12.66
N ASN A 87 -25.10 6.13 11.70
CA ASN A 87 -24.04 5.84 10.76
C ASN A 87 -24.21 6.61 9.45
N LEU A 88 -23.14 6.67 8.65
CA LEU A 88 -23.11 7.39 7.38
C LEU A 88 -24.08 6.84 6.35
N TYR A 89 -24.46 5.56 6.46
CA TYR A 89 -25.26 4.84 5.48
C TYR A 89 -26.69 4.52 5.94
N ASP A 90 -27.10 5.01 7.10
CA ASP A 90 -28.41 4.71 7.68
C ASP A 90 -29.54 5.12 6.75
N GLU A 91 -29.50 6.34 6.22
CA GLU A 91 -30.45 6.88 5.27
C GLU A 91 -29.89 6.97 3.84
N ASN A 92 -28.83 6.23 3.53
CA ASN A 92 -28.25 6.26 2.20
C ASN A 92 -29.01 5.34 1.24
N HIS A 93 -29.69 5.94 0.29
CA HIS A 93 -30.44 5.27 -0.78
C HIS A 93 -29.81 5.49 -2.17
N ALA A 94 -28.56 5.95 -2.21
CA ALA A 94 -27.88 6.19 -3.48
C ALA A 94 -27.70 4.90 -4.27
N ASP A 95 -27.94 4.98 -5.58
CA ASP A 95 -27.66 3.87 -6.48
C ASP A 95 -26.17 3.60 -6.59
N GLY A 96 -25.83 2.32 -6.62
CA GLY A 96 -24.44 1.91 -6.81
C GLY A 96 -24.08 0.59 -6.18
N LEU A 97 -22.81 0.25 -6.34
CA LEU A 97 -22.21 -0.96 -5.80
C LEU A 97 -21.51 -0.63 -4.48
N TYR A 98 -21.97 -1.23 -3.39
CA TYR A 98 -21.39 -1.06 -2.07
C TYR A 98 -20.20 -2.01 -1.90
N ARG A 99 -19.07 -1.44 -1.43
CA ARG A 99 -17.79 -2.15 -1.35
C ARG A 99 -17.24 -2.22 0.05
N CYS A 100 -16.46 -3.25 0.31
CA CYS A 100 -15.80 -3.44 1.59
C CYS A 100 -14.72 -2.36 1.82
N ILE A 101 -14.82 -1.65 2.93
CA ILE A 101 -13.85 -0.61 3.31
C ILE A 101 -12.43 -1.16 3.56
N CYS A 102 -12.30 -2.46 3.82
CA CYS A 102 -11.01 -3.11 4.07
C CYS A 102 -10.31 -3.55 2.78
N CYS A 103 -11.03 -4.20 1.86
CA CYS A 103 -10.44 -4.85 0.69
C CYS A 103 -11.05 -4.44 -0.65
N ASP A 104 -11.96 -3.47 -0.65
CA ASP A 104 -12.67 -2.96 -1.84
C ASP A 104 -13.45 -4.03 -2.63
N ASN A 105 -13.68 -5.19 -2.04
CA ASN A 105 -14.53 -6.19 -2.69
C ASN A 105 -15.99 -5.75 -2.73
N ALA A 106 -16.69 -6.06 -3.83
CA ALA A 106 -18.12 -5.83 -3.95
C ALA A 106 -18.87 -6.64 -2.89
N LEU A 107 -19.77 -6.00 -2.17
CA LEU A 107 -20.60 -6.62 -1.12
C LEU A 107 -22.05 -6.76 -1.54
N PHE A 108 -22.63 -5.69 -2.06
CA PHE A 108 -24.00 -5.73 -2.56
C PHE A 108 -24.29 -4.57 -3.51
N ASP A 109 -25.33 -4.73 -4.32
CA ASP A 109 -25.82 -3.73 -5.28
C ASP A 109 -27.12 -3.09 -4.73
N SER A 110 -27.25 -1.76 -4.82
CA SER A 110 -28.43 -1.03 -4.36
C SER A 110 -29.75 -1.54 -4.97
N ARG A 111 -29.69 -2.09 -6.18
CA ARG A 111 -30.85 -2.68 -6.88
C ARG A 111 -31.40 -3.93 -6.17
N THR A 112 -30.64 -4.51 -5.25
CA THR A 112 -31.02 -5.71 -4.49
C THR A 112 -31.45 -5.39 -3.05
N LYS A 113 -31.53 -4.11 -2.71
CA LYS A 113 -31.89 -3.62 -1.38
C LYS A 113 -33.40 -3.64 -1.15
#